data_65b461a6720fe033c56720a07c8fa9fb
#
_entry.id   65b461a6720fe033c56720a07c8fa9fb
#
_cell.length_a   1.000
_cell.length_b   1.000
_cell.length_c   1.000
_cell.angle_alpha   90.00
_cell.angle_beta   90.00
_cell.angle_gamma   90.00
#
_symmetry.space_group_name_H-M   'P 1'
#
loop_
_entity.id
_entity.type
_entity.pdbx_description
1 polymer ?
#
loop_
_entity_poly.entity_id
_entity_poly.type
_entity_poly.pdbx_seq_one_letter_code
_entity_poly.pdbx_strand_id
1 'polypeptide(L)'
;MSTSPAVETQAADSSAASTPADRTVARLRAAVEQGDHAAIVALFRDDIVFHSPVKFRPFEGLATVGALFAVLMRTFEDFRYVGDLTGDLEGDADSRVLVFRARVGDKQIHGVDMLQFDDEGRIATFTVMIRPQSAATALSEAVFAGLVADGVVPAAQSGGQQ
;
A
#
# COMPACT_ATOMS: atom_id res chain seq x y z
N MET A 1 -58.32 -10.08 16.78
CA MET A 1 -57.23 -9.61 17.64
C MET A 1 -56.01 -10.42 17.26
N SER A 2 -55.20 -9.88 16.32
CA SER A 2 -53.95 -10.54 15.85
C SER A 2 -52.78 -9.75 16.40
N THR A 3 -52.04 -10.37 17.29
CA THR A 3 -50.75 -9.86 17.80
C THR A 3 -49.63 -10.28 16.87
N SER A 4 -49.01 -9.30 16.18
CA SER A 4 -47.77 -9.50 15.48
C SER A 4 -46.61 -9.63 16.48
N PRO A 5 -45.70 -10.57 16.31
CA PRO A 5 -44.47 -10.58 17.09
C PRO A 5 -43.50 -9.54 16.55
N ALA A 6 -42.95 -8.75 17.46
CA ALA A 6 -41.88 -7.80 17.19
C ALA A 6 -40.62 -8.59 16.79
N VAL A 7 -40.06 -8.21 15.64
CA VAL A 7 -38.73 -8.69 15.22
C VAL A 7 -37.69 -7.94 16.05
N GLU A 8 -37.15 -8.60 17.06
CA GLU A 8 -35.95 -8.13 17.75
C GLU A 8 -34.78 -8.19 16.78
N THR A 9 -34.35 -7.03 16.32
CA THR A 9 -33.07 -6.86 15.62
C THR A 9 -31.97 -7.01 16.66
N GLN A 10 -31.39 -8.20 16.76
CA GLN A 10 -30.13 -8.41 17.48
C GLN A 10 -29.05 -7.62 16.73
N ALA A 11 -28.66 -6.49 17.31
CA ALA A 11 -27.39 -5.86 16.98
C ALA A 11 -26.29 -6.86 17.33
N ALA A 12 -25.62 -7.40 16.31
CA ALA A 12 -24.43 -8.23 16.50
C ALA A 12 -23.37 -7.37 17.18
N ASP A 13 -23.10 -7.72 18.43
CA ASP A 13 -21.99 -7.16 19.21
C ASP A 13 -20.67 -7.63 18.55
N SER A 14 -20.17 -6.80 17.60
CA SER A 14 -18.91 -7.06 16.91
C SER A 14 -17.73 -6.56 17.74
N SER A 15 -17.56 -7.12 18.92
CA SER A 15 -16.32 -7.07 19.66
C SER A 15 -15.41 -8.22 19.17
N ALA A 16 -15.13 -8.28 17.87
CA ALA A 16 -14.11 -9.15 17.33
C ALA A 16 -12.75 -8.64 17.82
N ALA A 17 -11.99 -9.51 18.48
CA ALA A 17 -10.63 -9.17 18.90
C ALA A 17 -9.79 -8.76 17.68
N SER A 18 -9.08 -7.63 17.77
CA SER A 18 -8.22 -7.10 16.70
C SER A 18 -7.20 -8.15 16.27
N THR A 19 -7.20 -8.51 14.99
CA THR A 19 -6.25 -9.48 14.41
C THR A 19 -4.82 -8.90 14.33
N PRO A 20 -3.78 -9.74 14.15
CA PRO A 20 -2.44 -9.24 13.87
C PRO A 20 -2.41 -8.27 12.66
N ALA A 21 -3.14 -8.59 11.59
CA ALA A 21 -3.26 -7.74 10.40
C ALA A 21 -3.93 -6.38 10.71
N ASP A 22 -5.00 -6.37 11.53
CA ASP A 22 -5.65 -5.10 11.94
C ASP A 22 -4.69 -4.18 12.68
N ARG A 23 -3.89 -4.74 13.57
CA ARG A 23 -2.86 -3.96 14.29
C ARG A 23 -1.78 -3.41 13.35
N THR A 24 -1.38 -4.21 12.36
CA THR A 24 -0.40 -3.78 11.35
C THR A 24 -0.96 -2.67 10.47
N VAL A 25 -2.22 -2.78 10.01
CA VAL A 25 -2.88 -1.71 9.26
C VAL A 25 -2.96 -0.41 10.05
N ALA A 26 -3.33 -0.48 11.33
CA ALA A 26 -3.37 0.70 12.19
C ALA A 26 -1.99 1.36 12.33
N ARG A 27 -0.93 0.56 12.49
CA ARG A 27 0.46 1.05 12.55
C ARG A 27 0.91 1.64 11.22
N LEU A 28 0.57 1.00 10.10
CA LEU A 28 0.90 1.50 8.76
C LEU A 28 0.28 2.88 8.53
N ARG A 29 -1.00 3.04 8.84
CA ARG A 29 -1.69 4.33 8.73
C ARG A 29 -1.00 5.41 9.56
N ALA A 30 -0.72 5.12 10.83
CA ALA A 30 -0.04 6.06 11.72
C ALA A 30 1.37 6.42 11.22
N ALA A 31 2.14 5.44 10.76
CA ALA A 31 3.49 5.67 10.23
C ALA A 31 3.47 6.52 8.94
N VAL A 32 2.50 6.28 8.06
CA VAL A 32 2.31 7.08 6.84
C VAL A 32 1.94 8.53 7.19
N GLU A 33 0.99 8.74 8.10
CA GLU A 33 0.58 10.08 8.56
C GLU A 33 1.73 10.86 9.21
N GLN A 34 2.63 10.16 9.92
CA GLN A 34 3.79 10.75 10.58
C GLN A 34 5.01 10.89 9.67
N GLY A 35 4.97 10.32 8.47
CA GLY A 35 6.13 10.27 7.57
C GLY A 35 7.26 9.40 8.13
N ASP A 36 6.95 8.40 8.95
CA ASP A 36 7.94 7.54 9.61
C ASP A 36 8.28 6.32 8.75
N HIS A 37 9.30 6.49 7.90
CA HIS A 37 9.81 5.44 7.02
C HIS A 37 10.27 4.20 7.78
N ALA A 38 10.97 4.37 8.90
CA ALA A 38 11.50 3.24 9.66
C ALA A 38 10.36 2.41 10.27
N ALA A 39 9.30 3.06 10.75
CA ALA A 39 8.12 2.41 11.26
C ALA A 39 7.37 1.64 10.16
N ILE A 40 7.30 2.15 8.92
CA ILE A 40 6.71 1.44 7.79
C ILE A 40 7.52 0.18 7.46
N VAL A 41 8.84 0.31 7.29
CA VAL A 41 9.72 -0.80 6.92
C VAL A 41 9.70 -1.91 7.99
N ALA A 42 9.56 -1.56 9.27
CA ALA A 42 9.45 -2.52 10.36
C ALA A 42 8.19 -3.41 10.31
N LEU A 43 7.20 -3.06 9.49
CA LEU A 43 5.99 -3.86 9.29
C LEU A 43 6.15 -4.94 8.21
N PHE A 44 7.22 -4.89 7.43
CA PHE A 44 7.47 -5.79 6.31
C PHE A 44 8.19 -7.05 6.77
N ARG A 45 7.94 -8.14 6.03
CA ARG A 45 8.80 -9.33 6.10
C ARG A 45 10.15 -9.05 5.42
N ASP A 46 11.17 -9.83 5.76
CA ASP A 46 12.50 -9.72 5.13
C ASP A 46 12.45 -10.05 3.64
N ASP A 47 11.54 -10.94 3.24
CA ASP A 47 11.30 -11.39 1.87
C ASP A 47 10.08 -10.71 1.21
N ILE A 48 9.69 -9.53 1.67
CA ILE A 48 8.58 -8.73 1.12
C ILE A 48 8.63 -8.66 -0.41
N VAL A 49 7.46 -8.84 -1.04
CA VAL A 49 7.25 -8.67 -2.47
C VAL A 49 6.36 -7.45 -2.73
N PHE A 50 6.87 -6.48 -3.48
CA PHE A 50 6.14 -5.27 -3.84
C PHE A 50 5.81 -5.24 -5.34
N HIS A 51 4.51 -5.21 -5.66
CA HIS A 51 4.00 -5.09 -7.02
C HIS A 51 3.64 -3.63 -7.32
N SER A 52 4.45 -3.03 -8.20
CA SER A 52 4.27 -1.64 -8.63
C SER A 52 3.11 -1.49 -9.61
N PRO A 53 2.38 -0.35 -9.62
CA PRO A 53 1.31 -0.09 -10.58
C PRO A 53 1.80 0.18 -12.00
N VAL A 54 3.12 0.31 -12.23
CA VAL A 54 3.69 0.72 -13.51
C VAL A 54 4.69 -0.29 -14.09
N LYS A 55 5.11 -1.28 -13.30
CA LYS A 55 6.09 -2.28 -13.70
C LYS A 55 5.59 -3.66 -13.29
N PHE A 56 5.50 -4.59 -14.23
CA PHE A 56 4.99 -5.93 -13.94
C PHE A 56 5.92 -6.76 -13.04
N ARG A 57 7.23 -6.69 -13.28
CA ARG A 57 8.22 -7.39 -12.44
C ARG A 57 8.26 -6.75 -11.05
N PRO A 58 8.06 -7.53 -9.98
CA PRO A 58 8.05 -6.99 -8.63
C PRO A 58 9.43 -6.52 -8.15
N PHE A 59 9.43 -5.73 -7.10
CA PHE A 59 10.59 -5.47 -6.25
C PHE A 59 10.55 -6.47 -5.09
N GLU A 60 11.68 -7.04 -4.75
CA GLU A 60 11.77 -8.10 -3.75
C GLU A 60 12.83 -7.80 -2.69
N GLY A 61 12.51 -8.18 -1.46
CA GLY A 61 13.38 -8.08 -0.30
C GLY A 61 13.35 -6.72 0.40
N LEU A 62 13.56 -6.79 1.71
CA LEU A 62 13.39 -5.64 2.62
C LEU A 62 14.27 -4.43 2.22
N ALA A 63 15.53 -4.66 1.84
CA ALA A 63 16.44 -3.58 1.47
C ALA A 63 15.95 -2.83 0.21
N THR A 64 15.53 -3.58 -0.83
CA THR A 64 15.04 -3.00 -2.09
C THR A 64 13.72 -2.27 -1.90
N VAL A 65 12.77 -2.92 -1.23
CA VAL A 65 11.44 -2.35 -1.00
C VAL A 65 11.52 -1.17 -0.02
N GLY A 66 12.36 -1.25 1.01
CA GLY A 66 12.60 -0.13 1.92
C GLY A 66 13.17 1.11 1.20
N ALA A 67 14.14 0.93 0.32
CA ALA A 67 14.67 2.03 -0.50
C ALA A 67 13.61 2.64 -1.43
N LEU A 68 12.74 1.80 -2.03
CA LEU A 68 11.61 2.26 -2.83
C LEU A 68 10.63 3.09 -2.00
N PHE A 69 10.27 2.64 -0.80
CA PHE A 69 9.36 3.37 0.10
C PHE A 69 9.94 4.72 0.54
N ALA A 70 11.25 4.84 0.74
CA ALA A 70 11.89 6.12 1.02
C ALA A 70 11.66 7.13 -0.13
N VAL A 71 11.70 6.67 -1.38
CA VAL A 71 11.40 7.50 -2.55
C VAL A 71 9.90 7.81 -2.64
N LEU A 72 9.04 6.81 -2.47
CA LEU A 72 7.58 6.99 -2.53
C LEU A 72 7.09 8.02 -1.52
N MET A 73 7.56 7.96 -0.29
CA MET A 73 7.13 8.88 0.79
C MET A 73 7.46 10.34 0.51
N ARG A 74 8.57 10.63 -0.18
CA ARG A 74 8.91 12.01 -0.59
C ARG A 74 8.32 12.42 -1.93
N THR A 75 7.80 11.45 -2.71
CA THR A 75 7.20 11.70 -4.03
C THR A 75 5.71 11.99 -3.93
N PHE A 76 4.99 11.24 -3.10
CA PHE A 76 3.58 11.49 -2.87
C PHE A 76 3.37 12.76 -2.05
N GLU A 77 2.42 13.57 -2.50
CA GLU A 77 1.93 14.74 -1.81
C GLU A 77 0.47 14.51 -1.38
N ASP A 78 0.07 15.06 -0.25
CA ASP A 78 -1.30 14.97 0.30
C ASP A 78 -1.83 13.53 0.42
N PHE A 79 -0.94 12.58 0.70
CA PHE A 79 -1.31 11.17 0.82
C PHE A 79 -2.21 10.94 2.04
N ARG A 80 -3.31 10.25 1.83
CA ARG A 80 -4.23 9.84 2.90
C ARG A 80 -5.01 8.60 2.53
N TYR A 81 -5.20 7.71 3.47
CA TYR A 81 -6.13 6.60 3.34
C TYR A 81 -7.57 7.07 3.56
N VAL A 82 -8.47 6.70 2.66
CA VAL A 82 -9.88 7.12 2.65
C VAL A 82 -10.86 5.94 2.73
N GLY A 83 -10.36 4.72 2.73
CA GLY A 83 -11.18 3.51 2.84
C GLY A 83 -10.35 2.31 3.27
N ASP A 84 -11.03 1.31 3.80
CA ASP A 84 -10.46 0.08 4.34
C ASP A 84 -11.46 -1.06 4.11
N LEU A 85 -11.00 -2.15 3.51
CA LEU A 85 -11.79 -3.33 3.25
C LEU A 85 -11.02 -4.56 3.69
N THR A 86 -11.72 -5.48 4.35
CA THR A 86 -11.24 -6.79 4.71
C THR A 86 -11.82 -7.81 3.73
N GLY A 87 -11.02 -8.76 3.29
CA GLY A 87 -11.47 -9.81 2.38
C GLY A 87 -10.36 -10.76 2.03
N ASP A 88 -10.69 -11.72 1.18
CA ASP A 88 -9.76 -12.71 0.69
C ASP A 88 -9.22 -12.27 -0.68
N LEU A 89 -7.90 -12.24 -0.79
CA LEU A 89 -7.19 -12.17 -2.07
C LEU A 89 -6.72 -13.59 -2.45
N GLU A 90 -5.95 -13.72 -3.51
CA GLU A 90 -5.39 -15.00 -3.91
C GLU A 90 -4.57 -15.65 -2.77
N GLY A 91 -4.88 -16.90 -2.46
CA GLY A 91 -4.26 -17.68 -1.39
C GLY A 91 -5.01 -17.60 -0.06
N ASP A 92 -4.44 -18.25 0.97
CA ASP A 92 -5.04 -18.38 2.31
C ASP A 92 -4.56 -17.27 3.28
N ALA A 93 -3.82 -16.27 2.78
CA ALA A 93 -3.28 -15.21 3.62
C ALA A 93 -4.36 -14.20 4.02
N ASP A 94 -4.32 -13.73 5.28
CA ASP A 94 -5.13 -12.60 5.72
C ASP A 94 -4.82 -11.38 4.84
N SER A 95 -5.85 -10.68 4.39
CA SER A 95 -5.72 -9.64 3.38
C SER A 95 -6.50 -8.38 3.74
N ARG A 96 -5.95 -7.23 3.35
CA ARG A 96 -6.60 -5.92 3.49
C ARG A 96 -6.42 -5.10 2.23
N VAL A 97 -7.43 -4.32 1.89
CA VAL A 97 -7.37 -3.35 0.80
C VAL A 97 -7.59 -1.95 1.37
N LEU A 98 -6.59 -1.09 1.24
CA LEU A 98 -6.64 0.28 1.69
C LEU A 98 -6.82 1.21 0.49
N VAL A 99 -7.89 1.98 0.46
CA VAL A 99 -8.12 2.97 -0.59
C VAL A 99 -7.45 4.28 -0.22
N PHE A 100 -6.69 4.87 -1.13
CA PHE A 100 -5.99 6.12 -0.87
C PHE A 100 -6.23 7.21 -1.91
N ARG A 101 -5.97 8.43 -1.50
CA ARG A 101 -5.85 9.61 -2.35
C ARG A 101 -4.49 10.24 -2.13
N ALA A 102 -3.91 10.74 -3.21
CA ALA A 102 -2.64 11.46 -3.21
C ALA A 102 -2.55 12.35 -4.44
N ARG A 103 -1.43 13.04 -4.60
CA ARG A 103 -1.05 13.69 -5.86
C ARG A 103 0.47 13.58 -6.08
N VAL A 104 0.86 13.77 -7.32
CA VAL A 104 2.25 13.97 -7.75
C VAL A 104 2.26 15.19 -8.66
N GLY A 105 2.85 16.29 -8.21
CA GLY A 105 2.74 17.57 -8.90
C GLY A 105 1.29 18.02 -9.06
N ASP A 106 0.85 18.24 -10.29
CA ASP A 106 -0.53 18.61 -10.64
C ASP A 106 -1.47 17.39 -10.84
N LYS A 107 -0.95 16.16 -10.79
CA LYS A 107 -1.72 14.93 -11.07
C LYS A 107 -2.33 14.34 -9.80
N GLN A 108 -3.67 14.31 -9.76
CA GLN A 108 -4.41 13.65 -8.69
C GLN A 108 -4.40 12.14 -8.87
N ILE A 109 -4.21 11.42 -7.76
CA ILE A 109 -4.15 9.96 -7.71
C ILE A 109 -5.30 9.42 -6.87
N HIS A 110 -5.92 8.37 -7.36
CA HIS A 110 -6.80 7.49 -6.62
C HIS A 110 -6.28 6.08 -6.75
N GLY A 111 -5.96 5.45 -5.65
CA GLY A 111 -5.35 4.14 -5.66
C GLY A 111 -5.83 3.22 -4.56
N VAL A 112 -5.37 1.99 -4.66
CA VAL A 112 -5.55 0.95 -3.64
C VAL A 112 -4.22 0.29 -3.36
N ASP A 113 -3.97 0.03 -2.08
CA ASP A 113 -2.93 -0.83 -1.57
C ASP A 113 -3.58 -2.14 -1.15
N MET A 114 -3.19 -3.23 -1.78
CA MET A 114 -3.63 -4.57 -1.41
C MET A 114 -2.51 -5.25 -0.64
N LEU A 115 -2.80 -5.61 0.60
CA LEU A 115 -1.83 -6.15 1.55
C LEU A 115 -2.17 -7.60 1.86
N GLN A 116 -1.17 -8.47 1.85
CA GLN A 116 -1.27 -9.84 2.36
C GLN A 116 -0.28 -10.01 3.50
N PHE A 117 -0.72 -10.68 4.55
CA PHE A 117 0.01 -10.79 5.81
C PHE A 117 0.39 -12.25 6.08
N ASP A 118 1.46 -12.43 6.84
CA ASP A 118 1.76 -13.72 7.45
C ASP A 118 0.98 -13.90 8.77
N ASP A 119 1.10 -15.07 9.40
CA ASP A 119 0.40 -15.40 10.64
C ASP A 119 0.75 -14.47 11.81
N GLU A 120 1.90 -13.82 11.75
CA GLU A 120 2.35 -12.85 12.75
C GLU A 120 1.85 -11.42 12.44
N GLY A 121 1.19 -11.24 11.31
CA GLY A 121 0.67 -9.95 10.84
C GLY A 121 1.72 -9.07 10.17
N ARG A 122 2.87 -9.61 9.74
CA ARG A 122 3.84 -8.86 8.93
C ARG A 122 3.39 -8.84 7.47
N ILE A 123 3.64 -7.75 6.78
CA ILE A 123 3.28 -7.60 5.37
C ILE A 123 4.23 -8.45 4.50
N ALA A 124 3.69 -9.47 3.87
CA ALA A 124 4.40 -10.38 2.97
C ALA A 124 4.33 -9.91 1.51
N THR A 125 3.16 -9.41 1.10
CA THR A 125 2.94 -8.88 -0.25
C THR A 125 2.26 -7.52 -0.17
N PHE A 126 2.74 -6.59 -0.96
CA PHE A 126 2.20 -5.24 -1.08
C PHE A 126 1.98 -4.94 -2.57
N THR A 127 0.71 -4.85 -3.00
CA THR A 127 0.37 -4.57 -4.40
C THR A 127 -0.34 -3.23 -4.50
N VAL A 128 0.12 -2.37 -5.40
CA VAL A 128 -0.46 -1.04 -5.62
C VAL A 128 -1.11 -0.97 -6.99
N MET A 129 -2.35 -0.48 -7.03
CA MET A 129 -3.03 -0.10 -8.26
C MET A 129 -3.45 1.37 -8.17
N ILE A 130 -3.30 2.12 -9.26
CA ILE A 130 -3.64 3.54 -9.31
C ILE A 130 -4.36 3.94 -10.59
N ARG A 131 -5.11 5.03 -10.49
CA ARG A 131 -5.74 5.72 -11.60
C ARG A 131 -5.58 7.25 -11.47
N PRO A 132 -5.70 8.03 -12.55
CA PRO A 132 -5.73 7.66 -13.96
C PRO A 132 -4.34 7.29 -14.52
N GLN A 133 -4.28 6.85 -15.77
CA GLN A 133 -3.01 6.49 -16.42
C GLN A 133 -1.98 7.65 -16.43
N SER A 134 -2.44 8.88 -16.63
CA SER A 134 -1.55 10.05 -16.61
C SER A 134 -0.88 10.25 -15.25
N ALA A 135 -1.56 9.93 -14.16
CA ALA A 135 -0.98 9.97 -12.81
C ALA A 135 0.01 8.81 -12.60
N ALA A 136 -0.28 7.62 -13.15
CA ALA A 136 0.64 6.49 -13.11
C ALA A 136 1.96 6.82 -13.84
N THR A 137 1.87 7.46 -15.00
CA THR A 137 3.05 7.92 -15.76
C THR A 137 3.86 8.94 -14.94
N ALA A 138 3.22 9.97 -14.41
CA ALA A 138 3.90 11.00 -13.61
C ALA A 138 4.57 10.41 -12.36
N LEU A 139 3.90 9.49 -11.67
CA LEU A 139 4.46 8.77 -10.53
C LEU A 139 5.68 7.93 -10.93
N SER A 140 5.59 7.20 -12.06
CA SER A 140 6.69 6.38 -12.57
C SER A 140 7.94 7.20 -12.84
N GLU A 141 7.79 8.34 -13.50
CA GLU A 141 8.90 9.26 -13.82
C GLU A 141 9.53 9.83 -12.55
N ALA A 142 8.73 10.31 -11.61
CA ALA A 142 9.21 10.88 -10.37
C ALA A 142 9.91 9.85 -9.48
N VAL A 143 9.36 8.64 -9.35
CA VAL A 143 9.97 7.55 -8.57
C VAL A 143 11.27 7.09 -9.22
N PHE A 144 11.30 6.91 -10.55
CA PHE A 144 12.53 6.55 -11.25
C PHE A 144 13.63 7.58 -11.03
N ALA A 145 13.33 8.86 -11.18
CA ALA A 145 14.28 9.95 -10.92
C ALA A 145 14.82 9.91 -9.48
N GLY A 146 13.94 9.64 -8.50
CA GLY A 146 14.33 9.49 -7.10
C GLY A 146 15.23 8.30 -6.85
N LEU A 147 14.95 7.13 -7.43
CA LEU A 147 15.77 5.93 -7.31
C LEU A 147 17.16 6.11 -7.96
N VAL A 148 17.23 6.83 -9.08
CA VAL A 148 18.51 7.20 -9.71
C VAL A 148 19.31 8.15 -8.82
N ALA A 149 18.66 9.17 -8.27
CA ALA A 149 19.30 10.13 -7.37
C ALA A 149 19.88 9.47 -6.11
N ASP A 150 19.21 8.44 -5.59
CA ASP A 150 19.65 7.66 -4.44
C ASP A 150 20.68 6.55 -4.81
N GLY A 151 21.00 6.40 -6.09
CA GLY A 151 21.94 5.35 -6.56
C GLY A 151 21.39 3.92 -6.46
N VAL A 152 20.08 3.76 -6.30
CA VAL A 152 19.40 2.44 -6.22
C VAL A 152 19.31 1.78 -7.59
N VAL A 153 19.13 2.59 -8.65
CA VAL A 153 19.13 2.14 -10.04
C VAL A 153 20.06 3.03 -10.86
N PRO A 154 20.72 2.48 -11.91
CA PRO A 154 21.55 3.29 -12.79
C PRO A 154 20.68 4.27 -13.59
N ALA A 155 21.22 5.46 -13.88
CA ALA A 155 20.63 6.37 -14.86
C ALA A 155 20.51 5.65 -16.20
N ALA A 156 19.36 5.78 -16.90
CA ALA A 156 19.23 5.27 -18.24
C ALA A 156 20.34 5.89 -19.11
N GLN A 157 21.22 5.07 -19.66
CA GLN A 157 22.17 5.54 -20.63
C GLN A 157 21.37 6.00 -21.86
N SER A 158 21.42 7.29 -22.16
CA SER A 158 20.95 7.81 -23.43
C SER A 158 21.81 7.16 -24.51
N GLY A 159 21.34 6.04 -25.07
CA GLY A 159 21.99 5.39 -26.19
C GLY A 159 22.07 6.37 -27.35
N GLY A 160 23.21 6.98 -27.53
CA GLY A 160 23.52 7.69 -28.75
C GLY A 160 23.48 6.67 -29.89
N GLN A 161 22.44 6.77 -30.71
CA GLN A 161 22.48 6.19 -32.04
C GLN A 161 23.39 7.06 -32.89
N GLN A 162 24.54 6.50 -33.27
CA GLN A 162 25.24 6.89 -34.49
C GLN A 162 24.68 6.11 -35.65
#